data_7a2d9ff49a3f885d8e986e6969f9eb4d
#
_entry.id   7a2d9ff49a3f885d8e986e6969f9eb4d
#
_cell.length_a   1.000
_cell.length_b   1.000
_cell.length_c   1.000
_cell.angle_alpha   90.00
_cell.angle_beta   90.00
_cell.angle_gamma   90.00
#
_symmetry.space_group_name_H-M   'P 1'
#
loop_
_entity.id
_entity.type
_entity.pdbx_description
1 polymer ?
#
loop_
_entity_poly.entity_id
_entity_poly.type
_entity_poly.pdbx_seq_one_letter_code
_entity_poly.pdbx_strand_id
1 'polypeptide(L)'
;MNNLTTFIFNLFSFDDKHPLLFTQFNFWVFLALVMVLFSFFHSKRLLRNTFLFLASLFFYYNTSGLMVLLLIFSTLLGYILGIGMDKSGRKGVRKGLMALGVVVNLLVLCYFKYAYFFTDVYNTIVQTDNKVINYLAMWANEWGNTDRFDASKIILPVGISFFTFQNISYIVDVYKRRIPHVGNIFDFGFYTSFFPQLVAGPIVRADQFVPQLYKPYFLTRKQFGIAVFWILNGLAKKIILSDYLAVNFVDRIFDNPLLFTPFENFSALFVYSLQVYADFSGYTDIATGVAMLMGFYLPKNFNSPYKSTNPAGFWKRWHMSLSNWLKDYLYIPLGGNRRGTWVSWAILIGIAAVIGLMAKTTWVTVIIIAIIVAIVGCYVFWPKAKREITTNINNMDTMLLGGLWHGASFNFITWGGLNGVGILIYKWWKHRSKGTRTVATFLLFALFVVAWKVWDTAAFRVGGVWTGVIFVGTLIDYLYSLFTRGERSIAWLNRGWSIFLTFVFISFTRLFFRSGSNLDPAEANTVAWNTAKNMVHQIGGHWEWNHVWGVLSGYANIFVIFVIGMVIHWLPERWKRWYRINFAMLPLWAMAAIAVLAVMLLYQFVTADLQPFIYFQF
;
A
#
# COMPACT_ATOMS: atom_id res chain seq x y z
N MET A 1 -37.27 -22.22 16.60
CA MET A 1 -36.02 -22.86 16.15
C MET A 1 -35.53 -22.29 14.80
N ASN A 2 -36.43 -21.91 13.88
CA ASN A 2 -36.05 -21.41 12.56
C ASN A 2 -35.22 -20.12 12.56
N ASN A 3 -35.44 -19.18 13.49
CA ASN A 3 -34.73 -17.92 13.52
C ASN A 3 -33.23 -18.05 13.91
N LEU A 4 -32.88 -18.96 14.82
CA LEU A 4 -31.52 -19.17 15.25
C LEU A 4 -30.69 -19.91 14.18
N THR A 5 -31.28 -20.93 13.56
CA THR A 5 -30.62 -21.67 12.47
C THR A 5 -30.41 -20.77 11.24
N THR A 6 -31.39 -19.95 10.88
CA THR A 6 -31.27 -18.97 9.81
C THR A 6 -30.22 -17.89 10.14
N PHE A 7 -30.19 -17.41 11.38
CA PHE A 7 -29.19 -16.48 11.85
C PHE A 7 -27.76 -17.06 11.76
N ILE A 8 -27.58 -18.31 12.25
CA ILE A 8 -26.27 -19.00 12.17
C ILE A 8 -25.87 -19.27 10.72
N PHE A 9 -26.83 -19.66 9.86
CA PHE A 9 -26.56 -19.89 8.45
C PHE A 9 -26.10 -18.58 7.76
N ASN A 10 -26.84 -17.49 7.97
CA ASN A 10 -26.51 -16.17 7.40
C ASN A 10 -25.20 -15.61 7.95
N LEU A 11 -24.84 -15.94 9.20
CA LEU A 11 -23.58 -15.51 9.82
C LEU A 11 -22.35 -16.08 9.10
N PHE A 12 -22.48 -17.25 8.47
CA PHE A 12 -21.39 -18.00 7.84
C PHE A 12 -21.61 -18.27 6.34
N SER A 13 -22.67 -17.73 5.74
CA SER A 13 -22.86 -17.76 4.29
C SER A 13 -22.09 -16.62 3.63
N PHE A 14 -21.56 -16.87 2.44
CA PHE A 14 -20.94 -15.81 1.64
C PHE A 14 -22.01 -14.79 1.22
N ASP A 15 -21.72 -13.52 1.47
CA ASP A 15 -22.49 -12.37 1.02
C ASP A 15 -21.52 -11.39 0.39
N ASP A 16 -21.68 -11.09 -0.89
CA ASP A 16 -20.83 -10.17 -1.67
C ASP A 16 -20.94 -8.72 -1.17
N LYS A 17 -22.08 -8.35 -0.57
CA LYS A 17 -22.30 -7.02 0.02
C LYS A 17 -21.70 -6.88 1.42
N HIS A 18 -21.55 -7.99 2.14
CA HIS A 18 -21.06 -8.00 3.52
C HIS A 18 -19.93 -9.02 3.70
N PRO A 19 -18.76 -8.83 3.03
CA PRO A 19 -17.64 -9.75 3.17
C PRO A 19 -17.14 -9.77 4.61
N LEU A 20 -16.61 -10.91 5.06
CA LEU A 20 -16.13 -11.08 6.43
C LEU A 20 -14.90 -10.20 6.73
N LEU A 21 -15.11 -9.08 7.42
CA LEU A 21 -14.08 -8.08 7.76
C LEU A 21 -13.78 -8.05 9.26
N PHE A 22 -12.60 -7.61 9.65
CA PHE A 22 -12.17 -7.47 11.06
C PHE A 22 -13.03 -6.48 11.88
N THR A 23 -13.70 -5.56 11.22
CA THR A 23 -14.60 -4.58 11.86
C THR A 23 -16.01 -5.12 12.11
N GLN A 24 -16.35 -6.27 11.54
CA GLN A 24 -17.67 -6.86 11.66
C GLN A 24 -17.77 -7.81 12.85
N PHE A 25 -18.92 -7.85 13.47
CA PHE A 25 -19.22 -8.79 14.56
C PHE A 25 -19.04 -10.25 14.17
N ASN A 26 -19.41 -10.61 12.93
CA ASN A 26 -19.28 -11.97 12.39
C ASN A 26 -17.83 -12.48 12.43
N PHE A 27 -16.85 -11.59 12.17
CA PHE A 27 -15.43 -11.97 12.29
C PHE A 27 -15.05 -12.38 13.71
N TRP A 28 -15.54 -11.67 14.73
CA TRP A 28 -15.21 -11.97 16.12
C TRP A 28 -15.87 -13.27 16.59
N VAL A 29 -17.09 -13.58 16.10
CA VAL A 29 -17.73 -14.88 16.33
C VAL A 29 -16.92 -15.99 15.65
N PHE A 30 -16.54 -15.79 14.38
CA PHE A 30 -15.65 -16.73 13.67
C PHE A 30 -14.34 -16.95 14.44
N LEU A 31 -13.66 -15.87 14.87
CA LEU A 31 -12.41 -15.97 15.63
C LEU A 31 -12.60 -16.72 16.95
N ALA A 32 -13.69 -16.45 17.68
CA ALA A 32 -14.01 -17.15 18.92
C ALA A 32 -14.16 -18.65 18.69
N LEU A 33 -14.90 -19.07 17.66
CA LEU A 33 -15.05 -20.48 17.29
C LEU A 33 -13.72 -21.10 16.88
N VAL A 34 -12.92 -20.40 16.07
CA VAL A 34 -11.56 -20.85 15.70
C VAL A 34 -10.69 -21.05 16.95
N MET A 35 -10.71 -20.13 17.91
CA MET A 35 -9.91 -20.23 19.13
C MET A 35 -10.39 -21.37 20.04
N VAL A 36 -11.69 -21.61 20.14
CA VAL A 36 -12.24 -22.77 20.88
C VAL A 36 -11.76 -24.07 20.25
N LEU A 37 -11.91 -24.23 18.93
CA LEU A 37 -11.47 -25.43 18.23
C LEU A 37 -9.95 -25.58 18.25
N PHE A 38 -9.22 -24.49 18.11
CA PHE A 38 -7.76 -24.44 18.20
C PHE A 38 -7.28 -24.99 19.55
N SER A 39 -8.00 -24.76 20.64
CA SER A 39 -7.63 -25.28 21.98
C SER A 39 -7.57 -26.81 22.03
N PHE A 40 -8.28 -27.52 21.14
CA PHE A 40 -8.24 -28.98 21.05
C PHE A 40 -7.10 -29.49 20.12
N PHE A 41 -6.70 -28.68 19.14
CA PHE A 41 -5.77 -29.13 18.09
C PHE A 41 -4.34 -28.60 18.24
N HIS A 42 -4.11 -27.57 19.08
CA HIS A 42 -2.83 -26.86 19.16
C HIS A 42 -1.63 -27.73 19.54
N SER A 43 -1.84 -28.80 20.32
CA SER A 43 -0.77 -29.69 20.81
C SER A 43 -0.15 -30.56 19.71
N LYS A 44 -0.94 -30.99 18.71
CA LYS A 44 -0.49 -31.80 17.59
C LYS A 44 -0.24 -30.94 16.36
N ARG A 45 1.03 -30.74 16.00
CA ARG A 45 1.46 -29.84 14.92
C ARG A 45 0.66 -30.01 13.62
N LEU A 46 0.54 -31.23 13.12
CA LEU A 46 -0.13 -31.48 11.84
C LEU A 46 -1.61 -31.11 11.92
N LEU A 47 -2.31 -31.51 12.98
CA LEU A 47 -3.72 -31.17 13.18
C LEU A 47 -3.91 -29.66 13.32
N ARG A 48 -3.04 -29.00 14.08
CA ARG A 48 -3.07 -27.53 14.24
C ARG A 48 -2.94 -26.81 12.89
N ASN A 49 -1.91 -27.17 12.11
CA ASN A 49 -1.63 -26.51 10.84
C ASN A 49 -2.73 -26.81 9.80
N THR A 50 -3.22 -28.05 9.72
CA THR A 50 -4.34 -28.43 8.86
C THR A 50 -5.63 -27.71 9.25
N PHE A 51 -5.94 -27.66 10.55
CA PHE A 51 -7.11 -26.94 11.04
C PHE A 51 -7.06 -25.45 10.68
N LEU A 52 -5.92 -24.78 10.94
CA LEU A 52 -5.75 -23.36 10.60
C LEU A 52 -5.77 -23.11 9.10
N PHE A 53 -5.27 -24.04 8.29
CA PHE A 53 -5.41 -23.96 6.83
C PHE A 53 -6.88 -24.01 6.40
N LEU A 54 -7.65 -24.98 6.90
CA LEU A 54 -9.07 -25.12 6.57
C LEU A 54 -9.89 -23.92 7.06
N ALA A 55 -9.62 -23.43 8.28
CA ALA A 55 -10.23 -22.21 8.81
C ALA A 55 -9.89 -20.99 7.95
N SER A 56 -8.68 -20.92 7.41
CA SER A 56 -8.27 -19.83 6.49
C SER A 56 -8.97 -19.92 5.14
N LEU A 57 -9.16 -21.11 4.58
CA LEU A 57 -9.95 -21.29 3.35
C LEU A 57 -11.41 -20.92 3.57
N PHE A 58 -11.98 -21.29 4.71
CA PHE A 58 -13.34 -20.91 5.08
C PHE A 58 -13.48 -19.38 5.22
N PHE A 59 -12.54 -18.73 5.92
CA PHE A 59 -12.51 -17.27 6.01
C PHE A 59 -12.45 -16.62 4.62
N TYR A 60 -11.57 -17.12 3.74
CA TYR A 60 -11.40 -16.58 2.40
C TYR A 60 -12.62 -16.82 1.52
N TYR A 61 -13.30 -17.97 1.67
CA TYR A 61 -14.58 -18.21 0.99
C TYR A 61 -15.64 -17.18 1.40
N ASN A 62 -15.77 -16.88 2.70
CA ASN A 62 -16.70 -15.85 3.18
C ASN A 62 -16.28 -14.40 2.84
N THR A 63 -15.06 -14.20 2.38
CA THR A 63 -14.54 -12.89 1.96
C THR A 63 -14.61 -12.70 0.44
N SER A 64 -14.38 -13.74 -0.35
CA SER A 64 -14.23 -13.68 -1.81
C SER A 64 -14.98 -14.78 -2.58
N GLY A 65 -15.85 -15.54 -1.93
CA GLY A 65 -16.65 -16.57 -2.57
C GLY A 65 -15.81 -17.64 -3.28
N LEU A 66 -16.23 -17.99 -4.49
CA LEU A 66 -15.57 -19.03 -5.31
C LEU A 66 -14.12 -18.70 -5.71
N MET A 67 -13.64 -17.45 -5.48
CA MET A 67 -12.23 -17.11 -5.69
C MET A 67 -11.28 -17.87 -4.76
N VAL A 68 -11.80 -18.58 -3.76
CA VAL A 68 -11.02 -19.56 -2.97
C VAL A 68 -10.37 -20.62 -3.85
N LEU A 69 -10.98 -20.99 -4.99
CA LEU A 69 -10.41 -21.94 -5.95
C LEU A 69 -9.12 -21.40 -6.57
N LEU A 70 -9.04 -20.09 -6.80
CA LEU A 70 -7.82 -19.45 -7.31
C LEU A 70 -6.69 -19.48 -6.27
N LEU A 71 -7.01 -19.26 -4.99
CA LEU A 71 -6.06 -19.38 -3.89
C LEU A 71 -5.53 -20.82 -3.79
N ILE A 72 -6.42 -21.82 -3.89
CA ILE A 72 -6.05 -23.25 -3.90
C ILE A 72 -5.17 -23.56 -5.11
N PHE A 73 -5.54 -23.10 -6.31
CA PHE A 73 -4.74 -23.26 -7.53
C PHE A 73 -3.33 -22.69 -7.36
N SER A 74 -3.22 -21.44 -6.89
CA SER A 74 -1.93 -20.77 -6.66
C SER A 74 -1.08 -21.51 -5.61
N THR A 75 -1.72 -22.03 -4.56
CA THR A 75 -1.08 -22.86 -3.53
C THR A 75 -0.55 -24.17 -4.11
N LEU A 76 -1.36 -24.90 -4.87
CA LEU A 76 -0.95 -26.16 -5.51
C LEU A 76 0.20 -25.93 -6.49
N LEU A 77 0.10 -24.89 -7.32
CA LEU A 77 1.17 -24.52 -8.26
C LEU A 77 2.49 -24.28 -7.53
N GLY A 78 2.49 -23.43 -6.50
CA GLY A 78 3.69 -23.11 -5.72
C GLY A 78 4.30 -24.35 -5.06
N TYR A 79 3.47 -25.22 -4.50
CA TYR A 79 3.89 -26.47 -3.86
C TYR A 79 4.54 -27.45 -4.82
N ILE A 80 3.87 -27.74 -5.96
CA ILE A 80 4.36 -28.68 -6.98
C ILE A 80 5.67 -28.18 -7.59
N LEU A 81 5.74 -26.90 -7.94
CA LEU A 81 6.96 -26.30 -8.49
C LEU A 81 8.10 -26.29 -7.47
N GLY A 82 7.79 -26.03 -6.19
CA GLY A 82 8.76 -26.09 -5.10
C GLY A 82 9.41 -27.45 -4.98
N ILE A 83 8.61 -28.54 -4.97
CA ILE A 83 9.09 -29.92 -4.95
C ILE A 83 9.92 -30.22 -6.21
N GLY A 84 9.40 -29.86 -7.39
CA GLY A 84 10.08 -30.11 -8.66
C GLY A 84 11.45 -29.45 -8.74
N MET A 85 11.56 -28.20 -8.24
CA MET A 85 12.83 -27.47 -8.19
C MET A 85 13.82 -28.07 -7.18
N ASP A 86 13.36 -28.49 -6.02
CA ASP A 86 14.25 -28.99 -4.97
C ASP A 86 14.79 -30.39 -5.31
N LYS A 87 13.93 -31.26 -5.86
CA LYS A 87 14.31 -32.58 -6.32
C LYS A 87 15.17 -32.57 -7.60
N SER A 88 15.13 -31.52 -8.41
CA SER A 88 15.88 -31.45 -9.65
C SER A 88 17.35 -31.11 -9.43
N GLY A 89 18.27 -31.95 -9.88
CA GLY A 89 19.71 -31.69 -9.93
C GLY A 89 20.11 -30.73 -11.08
N ARG A 90 19.26 -30.59 -12.12
CA ARG A 90 19.58 -29.81 -13.34
C ARG A 90 19.24 -28.34 -13.17
N LYS A 91 20.25 -27.47 -13.24
CA LYS A 91 20.08 -26.00 -13.10
C LYS A 91 19.10 -25.41 -14.15
N GLY A 92 19.10 -25.92 -15.38
CA GLY A 92 18.19 -25.48 -16.45
C GLY A 92 16.74 -25.77 -16.11
N VAL A 93 16.43 -26.99 -15.66
CA VAL A 93 15.08 -27.40 -15.25
C VAL A 93 14.59 -26.53 -14.09
N ARG A 94 15.42 -26.32 -13.07
CA ARG A 94 15.08 -25.45 -11.93
C ARG A 94 14.76 -24.02 -12.36
N LYS A 95 15.58 -23.47 -13.28
CA LYS A 95 15.33 -22.14 -13.86
C LYS A 95 14.03 -22.08 -14.63
N GLY A 96 13.73 -23.11 -15.44
CA GLY A 96 12.48 -23.22 -16.19
C GLY A 96 11.26 -23.29 -15.27
N LEU A 97 11.28 -24.12 -14.22
CA LEU A 97 10.20 -24.24 -13.23
C LEU A 97 9.99 -22.93 -12.45
N MET A 98 11.07 -22.26 -12.06
CA MET A 98 10.98 -20.94 -11.43
C MET A 98 10.33 -19.92 -12.37
N ALA A 99 10.79 -19.86 -13.62
CA ALA A 99 10.24 -18.93 -14.60
C ALA A 99 8.76 -19.21 -14.89
N LEU A 100 8.38 -20.48 -15.05
CA LEU A 100 6.98 -20.91 -15.19
C LEU A 100 6.12 -20.41 -14.02
N GLY A 101 6.57 -20.66 -12.78
CA GLY A 101 5.82 -20.25 -11.59
C GLY A 101 5.66 -18.74 -11.48
N VAL A 102 6.70 -17.97 -11.78
CA VAL A 102 6.63 -16.49 -11.78
C VAL A 102 5.69 -16.01 -12.88
N VAL A 103 5.81 -16.54 -14.10
CA VAL A 103 4.99 -16.12 -15.25
C VAL A 103 3.51 -16.45 -15.01
N VAL A 104 3.17 -17.67 -14.56
CA VAL A 104 1.77 -18.05 -14.30
C VAL A 104 1.16 -17.16 -13.20
N ASN A 105 1.86 -16.92 -12.09
CA ASN A 105 1.37 -16.04 -11.04
C ASN A 105 1.16 -14.59 -11.53
N LEU A 106 2.06 -14.08 -12.39
CA LEU A 106 1.90 -12.75 -12.98
C LEU A 106 0.76 -12.70 -14.01
N LEU A 107 0.57 -13.74 -14.83
CA LEU A 107 -0.54 -13.81 -15.79
C LEU A 107 -1.90 -13.82 -15.08
N VAL A 108 -2.02 -14.59 -14.00
CA VAL A 108 -3.21 -14.60 -13.14
C VAL A 108 -3.47 -13.20 -12.57
N LEU A 109 -2.43 -12.55 -12.04
CA LEU A 109 -2.56 -11.18 -11.53
C LEU A 109 -2.95 -10.19 -12.65
N CYS A 110 -2.36 -10.32 -13.84
CA CYS A 110 -2.68 -9.48 -15.00
C CYS A 110 -4.14 -9.66 -15.44
N TYR A 111 -4.63 -10.89 -15.50
CA TYR A 111 -6.00 -11.17 -15.87
C TYR A 111 -7.02 -10.55 -14.92
N PHE A 112 -6.88 -10.78 -13.60
CA PHE A 112 -7.87 -10.31 -12.64
C PHE A 112 -7.74 -8.82 -12.31
N LYS A 113 -6.53 -8.26 -12.28
CA LYS A 113 -6.30 -6.88 -11.83
C LYS A 113 -6.11 -5.89 -12.98
N TYR A 114 -5.47 -6.29 -14.07
CA TYR A 114 -5.04 -5.33 -15.10
C TYR A 114 -5.76 -5.49 -16.42
N ALA A 115 -6.73 -6.40 -16.56
CA ALA A 115 -7.46 -6.60 -17.83
C ALA A 115 -8.07 -5.30 -18.35
N TYR A 116 -8.82 -4.57 -17.53
CA TYR A 116 -9.42 -3.29 -17.91
C TYR A 116 -8.37 -2.24 -18.29
N PHE A 117 -7.30 -2.12 -17.53
CA PHE A 117 -6.21 -1.19 -17.81
C PHE A 117 -5.54 -1.48 -19.15
N PHE A 118 -5.21 -2.74 -19.43
CA PHE A 118 -4.60 -3.10 -20.71
C PHE A 118 -5.57 -2.96 -21.88
N THR A 119 -6.85 -3.23 -21.69
CA THR A 119 -7.88 -3.03 -22.72
C THR A 119 -8.04 -1.55 -23.02
N ASP A 120 -8.08 -0.67 -22.01
CA ASP A 120 -8.15 0.79 -22.18
C ASP A 120 -6.92 1.32 -22.95
N VAL A 121 -5.71 0.86 -22.57
CA VAL A 121 -4.47 1.21 -23.30
C VAL A 121 -4.53 0.73 -24.76
N TYR A 122 -4.93 -0.51 -24.99
CA TYR A 122 -5.07 -1.08 -26.34
C TYR A 122 -6.09 -0.30 -27.18
N ASN A 123 -7.28 -0.06 -26.64
CA ASN A 123 -8.35 0.67 -27.34
C ASN A 123 -7.91 2.08 -27.71
N THR A 124 -7.22 2.78 -26.81
CA THR A 124 -6.72 4.14 -27.08
C THR A 124 -5.65 4.15 -28.18
N ILE A 125 -4.72 3.18 -28.18
CA ILE A 125 -3.64 3.12 -29.17
C ILE A 125 -4.16 2.70 -30.56
N VAL A 126 -5.03 1.67 -30.60
CA VAL A 126 -5.53 1.07 -31.84
C VAL A 126 -6.81 1.74 -32.34
N GLN A 127 -7.39 2.64 -31.54
CA GLN A 127 -8.66 3.33 -31.79
C GLN A 127 -9.84 2.35 -31.98
N THR A 128 -9.95 1.38 -31.07
CA THR A 128 -11.04 0.40 -31.00
C THR A 128 -11.84 0.57 -29.72
N ASP A 129 -12.99 -0.11 -29.64
CA ASP A 129 -13.86 -0.13 -28.44
C ASP A 129 -14.10 -1.58 -28.00
N ASN A 130 -13.03 -2.30 -27.71
CA ASN A 130 -13.14 -3.67 -27.21
C ASN A 130 -13.59 -3.67 -25.75
N LYS A 131 -14.51 -4.56 -25.41
CA LYS A 131 -14.97 -4.78 -24.03
C LYS A 131 -14.17 -5.90 -23.38
N VAL A 132 -13.98 -5.78 -22.06
CA VAL A 132 -13.37 -6.85 -21.26
C VAL A 132 -14.36 -8.01 -21.17
N ILE A 133 -13.89 -9.23 -21.43
CA ILE A 133 -14.67 -10.46 -21.34
C ILE A 133 -14.09 -11.34 -20.23
N ASN A 134 -14.95 -11.82 -19.34
CA ASN A 134 -14.58 -12.81 -18.33
C ASN A 134 -14.67 -14.22 -18.92
N TYR A 135 -13.60 -14.65 -19.57
CA TYR A 135 -13.51 -15.97 -20.18
C TYR A 135 -13.71 -17.11 -19.18
N LEU A 136 -13.30 -16.95 -17.92
CA LEU A 136 -13.52 -17.99 -16.91
C LEU A 136 -14.98 -18.16 -16.56
N ALA A 137 -15.73 -17.05 -16.46
CA ALA A 137 -17.17 -17.07 -16.27
C ALA A 137 -17.89 -17.70 -17.49
N MET A 138 -17.47 -17.33 -18.70
CA MET A 138 -17.99 -17.89 -19.95
C MET A 138 -17.79 -19.42 -19.99
N TRP A 139 -16.56 -19.90 -19.79
CA TRP A 139 -16.29 -21.35 -19.75
C TRP A 139 -17.02 -22.08 -18.62
N ALA A 140 -17.14 -21.46 -17.45
CA ALA A 140 -17.88 -22.06 -16.33
C ALA A 140 -19.37 -22.19 -16.66
N ASN A 141 -19.96 -21.22 -17.35
CA ASN A 141 -21.34 -21.27 -17.82
C ASN A 141 -21.52 -22.36 -18.88
N GLU A 142 -20.62 -22.44 -19.87
CA GLU A 142 -20.65 -23.47 -20.92
C GLU A 142 -20.56 -24.88 -20.33
N TRP A 143 -19.58 -25.14 -19.45
CA TRP A 143 -19.41 -26.45 -18.84
C TRP A 143 -20.54 -26.84 -17.87
N GLY A 144 -21.03 -25.84 -17.12
CA GLY A 144 -22.11 -26.03 -16.17
C GLY A 144 -23.53 -26.00 -16.78
N ASN A 145 -23.63 -25.69 -18.09
CA ASN A 145 -24.90 -25.41 -18.76
C ASN A 145 -25.78 -24.45 -17.94
N THR A 146 -25.21 -23.29 -17.56
CA THR A 146 -25.81 -22.29 -16.68
C THR A 146 -25.44 -20.89 -17.13
N ASP A 147 -26.22 -19.87 -16.74
CA ASP A 147 -25.94 -18.44 -16.96
C ASP A 147 -25.68 -17.71 -15.63
N ARG A 148 -25.21 -18.43 -14.61
CA ARG A 148 -25.05 -17.90 -13.25
C ARG A 148 -23.87 -16.93 -13.12
N PHE A 149 -22.87 -17.04 -13.98
CA PHE A 149 -21.65 -16.23 -13.89
C PHE A 149 -21.67 -15.11 -14.91
N ASP A 150 -21.47 -13.88 -14.45
CA ASP A 150 -21.41 -12.71 -15.31
C ASP A 150 -20.12 -12.70 -16.15
N ALA A 151 -20.28 -12.96 -17.46
CA ALA A 151 -19.17 -12.93 -18.41
C ALA A 151 -18.75 -11.50 -18.82
N SER A 152 -19.54 -10.48 -18.50
CA SER A 152 -19.24 -9.08 -18.84
C SER A 152 -18.32 -8.41 -17.82
N LYS A 153 -18.11 -9.02 -16.63
CA LYS A 153 -17.36 -8.40 -15.54
C LYS A 153 -16.34 -9.35 -14.92
N ILE A 154 -15.10 -8.85 -14.77
CA ILE A 154 -14.06 -9.53 -14.00
C ILE A 154 -14.09 -8.98 -12.57
N ILE A 155 -14.41 -9.85 -11.61
CA ILE A 155 -14.38 -9.49 -10.18
C ILE A 155 -12.97 -9.70 -9.66
N LEU A 156 -12.40 -8.69 -9.01
CA LEU A 156 -11.06 -8.75 -8.43
C LEU A 156 -11.07 -9.59 -7.14
N PRO A 157 -10.34 -10.72 -7.08
CA PRO A 157 -10.24 -11.51 -5.86
C PRO A 157 -9.50 -10.75 -4.75
N VAL A 158 -10.11 -10.69 -3.57
CA VAL A 158 -9.51 -10.00 -2.43
C VAL A 158 -8.16 -10.64 -2.08
N GLY A 159 -7.13 -9.81 -1.88
CA GLY A 159 -5.80 -10.29 -1.50
C GLY A 159 -4.98 -10.96 -2.60
N ILE A 160 -5.45 -11.00 -3.88
CA ILE A 160 -4.73 -11.65 -4.98
C ILE A 160 -3.28 -11.16 -5.11
N SER A 161 -3.04 -9.87 -4.94
CA SER A 161 -1.70 -9.26 -4.99
C SER A 161 -0.79 -9.78 -3.87
N PHE A 162 -1.35 -10.07 -2.69
CA PHE A 162 -0.60 -10.53 -1.52
C PHE A 162 -0.17 -11.99 -1.67
N PHE A 163 -1.10 -12.91 -1.94
CA PHE A 163 -0.73 -14.33 -2.08
C PHE A 163 0.10 -14.60 -3.34
N THR A 164 -0.08 -13.82 -4.42
CA THR A 164 0.79 -13.85 -5.59
C THR A 164 2.23 -13.51 -5.21
N PHE A 165 2.46 -12.45 -4.45
CA PHE A 165 3.79 -12.06 -4.00
C PHE A 165 4.40 -13.07 -3.02
N GLN A 166 3.60 -13.67 -2.14
CA GLN A 166 4.05 -14.75 -1.27
C GLN A 166 4.53 -15.95 -2.09
N ASN A 167 3.74 -16.40 -3.07
CA ASN A 167 4.10 -17.53 -3.94
C ASN A 167 5.33 -17.24 -4.79
N ILE A 168 5.43 -16.07 -5.42
CA ILE A 168 6.61 -15.67 -6.19
C ILE A 168 7.86 -15.68 -5.31
N SER A 169 7.79 -15.12 -4.08
CA SER A 169 8.94 -15.10 -3.18
C SER A 169 9.37 -16.51 -2.78
N TYR A 170 8.42 -17.39 -2.47
CA TYR A 170 8.71 -18.80 -2.16
C TYR A 170 9.40 -19.51 -3.33
N ILE A 171 8.84 -19.44 -4.53
CA ILE A 171 9.39 -20.06 -5.74
C ILE A 171 10.83 -19.59 -6.00
N VAL A 172 11.07 -18.27 -5.90
CA VAL A 172 12.39 -17.67 -6.11
C VAL A 172 13.38 -18.09 -5.00
N ASP A 173 12.93 -18.18 -3.74
CA ASP A 173 13.80 -18.56 -2.62
C ASP A 173 14.16 -20.04 -2.64
N VAL A 174 13.25 -20.94 -3.03
CA VAL A 174 13.55 -22.35 -3.29
C VAL A 174 14.52 -22.50 -4.46
N TYR A 175 14.31 -21.76 -5.58
CA TYR A 175 15.25 -21.76 -6.70
C TYR A 175 16.65 -21.33 -6.28
N LYS A 176 16.76 -20.25 -5.46
CA LYS A 176 18.04 -19.72 -4.95
C LYS A 176 18.64 -20.59 -3.82
N ARG A 177 17.97 -21.66 -3.41
CA ARG A 177 18.37 -22.53 -2.28
C ARG A 177 18.51 -21.76 -0.96
N ARG A 178 17.71 -20.72 -0.76
CA ARG A 178 17.64 -19.99 0.52
C ARG A 178 16.85 -20.76 1.55
N ILE A 179 15.82 -21.47 1.09
CA ILE A 179 14.96 -22.36 1.87
C ILE A 179 14.78 -23.67 1.11
N PRO A 180 14.59 -24.81 1.82
CA PRO A 180 14.13 -26.04 1.20
C PRO A 180 12.65 -25.90 0.81
N HIS A 181 12.14 -26.83 -0.02
CA HIS A 181 10.71 -26.92 -0.25
C HIS A 181 9.96 -27.29 1.05
N VAL A 182 8.72 -26.85 1.18
CA VAL A 182 7.85 -27.26 2.30
C VAL A 182 7.35 -28.68 2.03
N GLY A 183 7.63 -29.61 2.95
CA GLY A 183 7.40 -31.04 2.73
C GLY A 183 5.94 -31.48 2.71
N ASN A 184 5.02 -30.66 3.26
CA ASN A 184 3.60 -31.01 3.39
C ASN A 184 2.73 -29.92 2.78
N ILE A 185 1.73 -30.33 1.98
CA ILE A 185 0.79 -29.42 1.33
C ILE A 185 -0.07 -28.62 2.33
N PHE A 186 -0.44 -29.20 3.47
CA PHE A 186 -1.21 -28.51 4.50
C PHE A 186 -0.38 -27.42 5.19
N ASP A 187 0.90 -27.68 5.45
CA ASP A 187 1.84 -26.68 5.98
C ASP A 187 2.07 -25.55 4.98
N PHE A 188 2.22 -25.88 3.68
CA PHE A 188 2.38 -24.87 2.64
C PHE A 188 1.09 -24.07 2.41
N GLY A 189 -0.05 -24.76 2.36
CA GLY A 189 -1.37 -24.13 2.25
C GLY A 189 -1.64 -23.19 3.42
N PHE A 190 -1.29 -23.59 4.63
CA PHE A 190 -1.41 -22.71 5.80
C PHE A 190 -0.53 -21.47 5.68
N TYR A 191 0.72 -21.60 5.21
CA TYR A 191 1.60 -20.46 4.96
C TYR A 191 1.00 -19.46 3.95
N THR A 192 0.45 -19.96 2.84
CA THR A 192 -0.08 -19.10 1.76
C THR A 192 -1.42 -18.50 2.07
N SER A 193 -2.25 -19.13 2.92
CA SER A 193 -3.64 -18.75 3.15
C SER A 193 -3.94 -18.22 4.55
N PHE A 194 -2.96 -18.12 5.46
CA PHE A 194 -3.20 -17.75 6.85
C PHE A 194 -4.06 -16.48 6.99
N PHE A 195 -5.29 -16.64 7.46
CA PHE A 195 -6.33 -15.63 7.35
C PHE A 195 -6.01 -14.25 7.94
N PRO A 196 -5.24 -14.09 9.04
CA PRO A 196 -4.93 -12.77 9.54
C PRO A 196 -4.10 -11.91 8.57
N GLN A 197 -3.22 -12.54 7.78
CA GLN A 197 -2.35 -11.82 6.85
C GLN A 197 -2.86 -11.80 5.40
N LEU A 198 -3.77 -12.71 5.05
CA LEU A 198 -4.09 -13.07 3.67
C LEU A 198 -4.60 -11.89 2.83
N VAL A 199 -5.43 -11.05 3.41
CA VAL A 199 -6.17 -10.01 2.68
C VAL A 199 -5.35 -8.73 2.53
N ALA A 200 -4.85 -8.16 3.62
CA ALA A 200 -4.08 -6.92 3.65
C ALA A 200 -3.06 -6.89 4.81
N GLY A 201 -2.64 -8.05 5.29
CA GLY A 201 -1.60 -8.17 6.31
C GLY A 201 -0.20 -7.85 5.76
N PRO A 202 0.84 -7.98 6.60
CA PRO A 202 2.21 -7.91 6.11
C PRO A 202 2.47 -9.01 5.08
N ILE A 203 3.20 -8.69 3.99
CA ILE A 203 3.66 -9.71 3.02
C ILE A 203 4.72 -10.56 3.72
N VAL A 204 4.31 -11.75 4.14
CA VAL A 204 5.16 -12.67 4.90
C VAL A 204 5.94 -13.58 3.97
N ARG A 205 7.23 -13.75 4.22
CA ARG A 205 8.09 -14.65 3.45
C ARG A 205 8.18 -16.03 4.09
N ALA A 206 8.44 -17.02 3.26
CA ALA A 206 8.55 -18.40 3.71
C ALA A 206 9.70 -18.60 4.72
N ASP A 207 10.84 -17.93 4.54
CA ASP A 207 11.98 -17.98 5.47
C ASP A 207 11.64 -17.49 6.88
N GLN A 208 10.64 -16.59 7.01
CA GLN A 208 10.20 -16.01 8.28
C GLN A 208 9.06 -16.78 8.94
N PHE A 209 8.16 -17.35 8.13
CA PHE A 209 6.93 -17.96 8.63
C PHE A 209 7.03 -19.49 8.74
N VAL A 210 7.56 -20.17 7.73
CA VAL A 210 7.64 -21.64 7.69
C VAL A 210 8.34 -22.23 8.90
N PRO A 211 9.46 -21.66 9.42
CA PRO A 211 10.07 -22.18 10.65
C PRO A 211 9.14 -22.14 11.88
N GLN A 212 8.14 -21.25 11.91
CA GLN A 212 7.19 -21.16 13.02
C GLN A 212 6.17 -22.31 12.99
N LEU A 213 5.88 -22.89 11.81
CA LEU A 213 4.97 -24.03 11.65
C LEU A 213 5.44 -25.25 12.43
N TYR A 214 6.75 -25.38 12.59
CA TYR A 214 7.39 -26.53 13.23
C TYR A 214 7.64 -26.35 14.74
N LYS A 215 7.36 -25.16 15.27
CA LYS A 215 7.46 -24.87 16.71
C LYS A 215 6.20 -25.30 17.46
N PRO A 216 6.33 -25.77 18.72
CA PRO A 216 5.17 -26.00 19.57
C PRO A 216 4.44 -24.68 19.84
N TYR A 217 3.13 -24.77 20.07
CA TYR A 217 2.34 -23.63 20.51
C TYR A 217 2.75 -23.21 21.93
N PHE A 218 3.01 -21.95 22.09
CA PHE A 218 3.31 -21.35 23.38
C PHE A 218 2.83 -19.92 23.43
N LEU A 219 2.01 -19.59 24.43
CA LEU A 219 1.48 -18.24 24.64
C LEU A 219 1.58 -17.87 26.12
N THR A 220 2.48 -16.98 26.44
CA THR A 220 2.57 -16.43 27.81
C THR A 220 1.47 -15.42 28.07
N ARG A 221 1.13 -15.21 29.36
CA ARG A 221 0.18 -14.17 29.76
C ARG A 221 0.56 -12.78 29.20
N LYS A 222 1.85 -12.43 29.23
CA LYS A 222 2.34 -11.16 28.67
C LYS A 222 2.10 -11.08 27.16
N GLN A 223 2.34 -12.15 26.42
CA GLN A 223 2.08 -12.21 24.97
C GLN A 223 0.59 -12.09 24.68
N PHE A 224 -0.26 -12.75 25.48
CA PHE A 224 -1.71 -12.59 25.39
C PHE A 224 -2.12 -11.12 25.57
N GLY A 225 -1.65 -10.44 26.63
CA GLY A 225 -1.94 -9.02 26.84
C GLY A 225 -1.43 -8.11 25.70
N ILE A 226 -0.24 -8.41 25.13
CA ILE A 226 0.27 -7.70 23.95
C ILE A 226 -0.64 -7.93 22.73
N ALA A 227 -1.13 -9.16 22.53
CA ALA A 227 -2.04 -9.49 21.43
C ALA A 227 -3.36 -8.72 21.52
N VAL A 228 -3.98 -8.72 22.71
CA VAL A 228 -5.20 -7.95 22.97
C VAL A 228 -4.96 -6.44 22.75
N PHE A 229 -3.81 -5.92 23.23
CA PHE A 229 -3.44 -4.52 22.98
C PHE A 229 -3.38 -4.20 21.48
N TRP A 230 -2.75 -5.06 20.67
CA TRP A 230 -2.66 -4.85 19.21
C TRP A 230 -4.02 -4.86 18.56
N ILE A 231 -4.93 -5.77 18.95
CA ILE A 231 -6.30 -5.82 18.44
C ILE A 231 -7.04 -4.51 18.75
N LEU A 232 -7.05 -4.07 20.01
CA LEU A 232 -7.74 -2.84 20.40
C LEU A 232 -7.15 -1.59 19.75
N ASN A 233 -5.80 -1.51 19.67
CA ASN A 233 -5.11 -0.41 19.00
C ASN A 233 -5.43 -0.38 17.49
N GLY A 234 -5.51 -1.55 16.86
CA GLY A 234 -5.87 -1.66 15.45
C GLY A 234 -7.31 -1.25 15.18
N LEU A 235 -8.26 -1.69 16.02
CA LEU A 235 -9.67 -1.28 15.94
C LEU A 235 -9.83 0.24 16.13
N ALA A 236 -9.14 0.82 17.13
CA ALA A 236 -9.18 2.27 17.35
C ALA A 236 -8.65 3.05 16.13
N LYS A 237 -7.55 2.62 15.52
CA LYS A 237 -7.04 3.21 14.29
C LYS A 237 -8.05 3.10 13.15
N LYS A 238 -8.62 1.91 12.93
CA LYS A 238 -9.55 1.66 11.83
C LYS A 238 -10.83 2.48 12.02
N ILE A 239 -11.47 2.40 13.17
CA ILE A 239 -12.79 3.00 13.37
C ILE A 239 -12.69 4.53 13.56
N ILE A 240 -11.76 5.01 14.41
CA ILE A 240 -11.70 6.44 14.76
C ILE A 240 -10.85 7.23 13.76
N LEU A 241 -9.62 6.75 13.46
CA LEU A 241 -8.67 7.52 12.64
C LEU A 241 -8.79 7.22 11.14
N SER A 242 -9.47 6.15 10.74
CA SER A 242 -9.70 5.85 9.33
C SER A 242 -11.14 6.15 8.95
N ASP A 243 -12.07 5.34 9.38
CA ASP A 243 -13.44 5.33 8.85
C ASP A 243 -14.19 6.62 9.17
N TYR A 244 -14.09 7.10 10.41
CA TYR A 244 -14.74 8.35 10.81
C TYR A 244 -14.20 9.56 10.01
N LEU A 245 -12.87 9.66 9.83
CA LEU A 245 -12.27 10.74 9.01
C LEU A 245 -12.61 10.59 7.54
N ALA A 246 -12.70 9.36 7.02
CA ALA A 246 -13.08 9.09 5.64
C ALA A 246 -14.49 9.64 5.34
N VAL A 247 -15.49 9.08 5.99
CA VAL A 247 -16.90 9.35 5.71
C VAL A 247 -17.29 10.79 5.98
N ASN A 248 -16.75 11.39 7.07
CA ASN A 248 -17.17 12.71 7.51
C ASN A 248 -16.38 13.86 6.85
N PHE A 249 -15.27 13.57 6.15
CA PHE A 249 -14.48 14.65 5.55
C PHE A 249 -13.85 14.27 4.21
N VAL A 250 -12.98 13.22 4.18
CA VAL A 250 -12.13 12.96 3.03
C VAL A 250 -12.92 12.56 1.80
N ASP A 251 -13.82 11.58 1.94
CA ASP A 251 -14.56 11.01 0.80
C ASP A 251 -15.45 12.06 0.16
N ARG A 252 -16.15 12.87 0.97
CA ARG A 252 -17.00 13.97 0.47
C ARG A 252 -16.23 14.95 -0.44
N ILE A 253 -15.00 15.30 -0.04
CA ILE A 253 -14.18 16.27 -0.79
C ILE A 253 -13.60 15.64 -2.05
N PHE A 254 -13.09 14.39 -1.95
CA PHE A 254 -12.54 13.70 -3.12
C PHE A 254 -13.59 13.33 -4.16
N ASP A 255 -14.81 13.03 -3.74
CA ASP A 255 -15.89 12.69 -4.67
C ASP A 255 -16.36 13.91 -5.45
N ASN A 256 -16.38 15.11 -4.84
CA ASN A 256 -16.83 16.34 -5.47
C ASN A 256 -15.95 17.55 -5.11
N PRO A 257 -14.67 17.60 -5.55
CA PRO A 257 -13.72 18.64 -5.14
C PRO A 257 -14.18 20.07 -5.40
N LEU A 258 -14.96 20.28 -6.48
CA LEU A 258 -15.41 21.61 -6.92
C LEU A 258 -16.47 22.23 -5.99
N LEU A 259 -17.11 21.44 -5.14
CA LEU A 259 -18.11 21.92 -4.16
C LEU A 259 -17.47 22.46 -2.88
N PHE A 260 -16.17 22.24 -2.69
CA PHE A 260 -15.46 22.57 -1.47
C PHE A 260 -14.42 23.68 -1.68
N THR A 261 -14.16 24.43 -0.62
CA THR A 261 -13.19 25.53 -0.64
C THR A 261 -11.76 25.06 -0.91
N PRO A 262 -10.85 25.96 -1.33
CA PRO A 262 -9.42 25.65 -1.46
C PRO A 262 -8.80 25.08 -0.17
N PHE A 263 -9.21 25.60 1.00
CA PHE A 263 -8.70 25.15 2.29
C PHE A 263 -9.18 23.74 2.65
N GLU A 264 -10.44 23.38 2.36
CA GLU A 264 -10.95 22.03 2.54
C GLU A 264 -10.22 21.03 1.65
N ASN A 265 -10.08 21.33 0.35
CA ASN A 265 -9.33 20.49 -0.59
C ASN A 265 -7.87 20.31 -0.17
N PHE A 266 -7.21 21.37 0.28
CA PHE A 266 -5.84 21.31 0.80
C PHE A 266 -5.75 20.45 2.06
N SER A 267 -6.65 20.67 3.02
CA SER A 267 -6.69 19.95 4.30
C SER A 267 -6.98 18.46 4.11
N ALA A 268 -7.83 18.12 3.14
CA ALA A 268 -8.18 16.73 2.82
C ALA A 268 -6.96 15.87 2.48
N LEU A 269 -5.92 16.43 1.84
CA LEU A 269 -4.68 15.70 1.54
C LEU A 269 -3.94 15.26 2.81
N PHE A 270 -3.94 16.10 3.84
CA PHE A 270 -3.27 15.80 5.12
C PHE A 270 -4.11 14.83 5.96
N VAL A 271 -5.41 15.07 6.04
CA VAL A 271 -6.34 14.17 6.75
C VAL A 271 -6.32 12.80 6.11
N TYR A 272 -6.33 12.71 4.77
CA TYR A 272 -6.19 11.44 4.04
C TYR A 272 -4.86 10.73 4.35
N SER A 273 -3.77 11.48 4.53
CA SER A 273 -2.49 10.86 4.89
C SER A 273 -2.56 10.14 6.24
N LEU A 274 -3.26 10.71 7.23
CA LEU A 274 -3.50 10.02 8.51
C LEU A 274 -4.48 8.87 8.34
N GLN A 275 -5.58 9.08 7.59
CA GLN A 275 -6.60 8.06 7.32
C GLN A 275 -5.98 6.79 6.72
N VAL A 276 -5.27 6.89 5.59
CA VAL A 276 -4.68 5.71 4.93
C VAL A 276 -3.60 5.03 5.79
N TYR A 277 -2.88 5.79 6.60
CA TYR A 277 -1.98 5.22 7.59
C TYR A 277 -2.73 4.44 8.66
N ALA A 278 -3.79 5.01 9.20
CA ALA A 278 -4.59 4.40 10.25
C ALA A 278 -5.32 3.16 9.75
N ASP A 279 -5.90 3.20 8.54
CA ASP A 279 -6.53 2.07 7.89
C ASP A 279 -5.56 0.88 7.79
N PHE A 280 -4.47 1.07 7.09
CA PHE A 280 -3.56 -0.03 6.82
C PHE A 280 -2.74 -0.48 8.03
N SER A 281 -2.28 0.45 8.89
CA SER A 281 -1.60 0.06 10.12
C SER A 281 -2.56 -0.53 11.15
N GLY A 282 -3.83 -0.13 11.14
CA GLY A 282 -4.89 -0.71 11.97
C GLY A 282 -5.14 -2.17 11.60
N TYR A 283 -5.34 -2.46 10.31
CA TYR A 283 -5.44 -3.84 9.83
C TYR A 283 -4.22 -4.68 10.23
N THR A 284 -3.01 -4.15 10.02
CA THR A 284 -1.76 -4.84 10.38
C THR A 284 -1.69 -5.15 11.89
N ASP A 285 -2.14 -4.22 12.73
CA ASP A 285 -2.14 -4.39 14.18
C ASP A 285 -3.13 -5.48 14.62
N ILE A 286 -4.36 -5.48 14.06
CA ILE A 286 -5.35 -6.54 14.33
C ILE A 286 -4.80 -7.89 13.87
N ALA A 287 -4.30 -7.97 12.64
CA ALA A 287 -3.70 -9.18 12.09
C ALA A 287 -2.56 -9.71 12.97
N THR A 288 -1.69 -8.82 13.46
CA THR A 288 -0.58 -9.17 14.36
C THR A 288 -1.09 -9.71 15.69
N GLY A 289 -2.10 -9.09 16.29
CA GLY A 289 -2.71 -9.53 17.54
C GLY A 289 -3.38 -10.89 17.39
N VAL A 290 -4.20 -11.07 16.36
CA VAL A 290 -4.91 -12.33 16.07
C VAL A 290 -3.92 -13.47 15.79
N ALA A 291 -2.89 -13.23 14.97
CA ALA A 291 -1.83 -14.22 14.71
C ALA A 291 -1.08 -14.60 15.99
N MET A 292 -0.78 -13.62 16.86
CA MET A 292 -0.07 -13.85 18.12
C MET A 292 -0.89 -14.72 19.09
N LEU A 293 -2.23 -14.58 19.13
CA LEU A 293 -3.10 -15.46 19.92
C LEU A 293 -2.95 -16.94 19.53
N MET A 294 -2.70 -17.19 18.24
CA MET A 294 -2.46 -18.55 17.69
C MET A 294 -0.98 -18.97 17.72
N GLY A 295 -0.09 -18.17 18.32
CA GLY A 295 1.33 -18.46 18.46
C GLY A 295 2.19 -18.11 17.25
N PHE A 296 1.67 -17.30 16.28
CA PHE A 296 2.40 -16.90 15.09
C PHE A 296 2.73 -15.41 15.11
N TYR A 297 3.92 -15.05 14.61
CA TYR A 297 4.43 -13.68 14.64
C TYR A 297 4.58 -13.14 13.22
N LEU A 298 3.89 -12.04 12.95
CA LEU A 298 3.97 -11.35 11.67
C LEU A 298 5.07 -10.28 11.69
N PRO A 299 5.72 -9.99 10.57
CA PRO A 299 6.76 -8.96 10.50
C PRO A 299 6.17 -7.56 10.68
N LYS A 300 6.98 -6.66 11.25
CA LYS A 300 6.60 -5.24 11.41
C LYS A 300 6.41 -4.59 10.03
N ASN A 301 5.28 -3.91 9.83
CA ASN A 301 4.93 -3.28 8.56
C ASN A 301 5.03 -1.74 8.58
N PHE A 302 4.91 -1.12 9.75
CA PHE A 302 4.99 0.33 9.93
C PHE A 302 5.91 0.73 11.09
N ASN A 303 6.63 1.85 10.93
CA ASN A 303 7.51 2.40 11.96
C ASN A 303 7.43 3.93 12.02
N SER A 304 6.25 4.46 12.37
CA SER A 304 5.97 5.91 12.43
C SER A 304 6.49 6.65 11.17
N PRO A 305 5.94 6.38 9.98
CA PRO A 305 6.50 6.85 8.70
C PRO A 305 6.56 8.36 8.56
N TYR A 306 5.62 9.11 9.14
CA TYR A 306 5.60 10.59 9.09
C TYR A 306 6.63 11.27 10.00
N LYS A 307 7.50 10.52 10.68
CA LYS A 307 8.72 11.01 11.32
C LYS A 307 9.92 11.07 10.40
N SER A 308 9.76 10.68 9.14
CA SER A 308 10.85 10.63 8.19
C SER A 308 11.30 12.02 7.77
N THR A 309 12.60 12.20 7.69
CA THR A 309 13.24 13.45 7.28
C THR A 309 13.52 13.52 5.76
N ASN A 310 13.11 12.49 5.02
CA ASN A 310 13.30 12.41 3.57
C ASN A 310 12.44 11.28 2.96
N PRO A 311 12.14 11.32 1.66
CA PRO A 311 11.32 10.29 0.99
C PRO A 311 11.90 8.87 1.06
N ALA A 312 13.22 8.70 0.95
CA ALA A 312 13.86 7.39 1.06
C ALA A 312 13.72 6.79 2.48
N GLY A 313 13.77 7.64 3.51
CA GLY A 313 13.50 7.27 4.90
C GLY A 313 12.04 6.91 5.13
N PHE A 314 11.11 7.58 4.43
CA PHE A 314 9.69 7.27 4.49
C PHE A 314 9.41 5.83 4.04
N TRP A 315 9.92 5.40 2.90
CA TRP A 315 9.73 4.05 2.36
C TRP A 315 10.40 2.94 3.19
N LYS A 316 11.36 3.26 4.05
CA LYS A 316 11.92 2.35 5.04
C LYS A 316 11.04 2.18 6.29
N ARG A 317 9.97 2.96 6.40
CA ARG A 317 9.06 3.01 7.56
C ARG A 317 7.60 2.75 7.20
N TRP A 318 7.25 2.90 5.95
CA TRP A 318 5.94 2.67 5.35
C TRP A 318 5.94 1.34 4.62
N HIS A 319 4.93 0.48 4.89
CA HIS A 319 4.73 -0.82 4.23
C HIS A 319 6.04 -1.61 4.05
N MET A 320 6.71 -1.82 5.17
CA MET A 320 8.08 -2.35 5.20
C MET A 320 8.19 -3.73 4.56
N SER A 321 7.17 -4.58 4.69
CA SER A 321 7.12 -5.90 4.08
C SER A 321 7.15 -5.82 2.54
N LEU A 322 6.33 -4.93 1.94
CA LEU A 322 6.34 -4.66 0.50
C LEU A 322 7.67 -4.04 0.05
N SER A 323 8.15 -3.02 0.76
CA SER A 323 9.41 -2.35 0.41
C SER A 323 10.59 -3.32 0.40
N ASN A 324 10.64 -4.25 1.36
CA ASN A 324 11.65 -5.30 1.40
C ASN A 324 11.43 -6.34 0.28
N TRP A 325 10.18 -6.67 -0.04
CA TRP A 325 9.87 -7.58 -1.14
C TRP A 325 10.33 -6.99 -2.48
N LEU A 326 9.94 -5.75 -2.80
CA LEU A 326 10.35 -5.05 -4.01
C LEU A 326 11.88 -4.91 -4.10
N LYS A 327 12.54 -4.65 -2.99
CA LYS A 327 14.01 -4.59 -2.95
C LYS A 327 14.64 -5.94 -3.35
N ASP A 328 14.17 -7.07 -2.79
CA ASP A 328 14.86 -8.36 -2.90
C ASP A 328 14.46 -9.14 -4.16
N TYR A 329 13.26 -8.94 -4.68
CA TYR A 329 12.72 -9.68 -5.84
C TYR A 329 12.58 -8.83 -7.11
N LEU A 330 12.71 -7.50 -7.03
CA LEU A 330 12.66 -6.61 -8.19
C LEU A 330 13.95 -5.77 -8.29
N TYR A 331 14.22 -4.90 -7.32
CA TYR A 331 15.35 -3.96 -7.38
C TYR A 331 16.71 -4.64 -7.51
N ILE A 332 17.01 -5.63 -6.66
CA ILE A 332 18.29 -6.37 -6.71
C ILE A 332 18.43 -7.18 -8.01
N PRO A 333 17.42 -7.92 -8.50
CA PRO A 333 17.49 -8.59 -9.80
C PRO A 333 17.70 -7.65 -10.99
N LEU A 334 17.15 -6.44 -10.97
CA LEU A 334 17.40 -5.40 -11.98
C LEU A 334 18.85 -4.88 -11.98
N GLY A 335 19.64 -5.23 -10.95
CA GLY A 335 21.05 -4.86 -10.80
C GLY A 335 21.34 -3.99 -9.58
N GLY A 336 20.30 -3.48 -8.91
CA GLY A 336 20.39 -2.73 -7.65
C GLY A 336 21.29 -1.49 -7.76
N ASN A 337 22.22 -1.34 -6.80
CA ASN A 337 23.20 -0.23 -6.77
C ASN A 337 24.48 -0.49 -7.62
N ARG A 338 24.56 -1.63 -8.30
CA ARG A 338 25.83 -2.06 -8.93
C ARG A 338 25.83 -1.85 -10.44
N ARG A 339 24.74 -2.20 -11.10
CA ARG A 339 24.60 -2.17 -12.58
C ARG A 339 23.15 -2.00 -13.00
N GLY A 340 22.89 -1.66 -14.25
CA GLY A 340 21.60 -1.85 -14.91
C GLY A 340 21.58 -3.13 -15.72
N THR A 341 20.38 -3.57 -16.04
CA THR A 341 20.14 -4.67 -16.97
C THR A 341 19.37 -4.14 -18.18
N TRP A 342 19.32 -4.88 -19.28
CA TRP A 342 18.45 -4.53 -20.40
C TRP A 342 16.98 -4.46 -20.00
N VAL A 343 16.57 -5.28 -19.00
CA VAL A 343 15.21 -5.29 -18.45
C VAL A 343 14.87 -3.94 -17.79
N SER A 344 15.82 -3.33 -17.06
CA SER A 344 15.61 -1.99 -16.47
C SER A 344 15.28 -0.97 -17.56
N TRP A 345 16.04 -0.93 -18.63
CA TRP A 345 15.78 -0.03 -19.76
C TRP A 345 14.46 -0.33 -20.44
N ALA A 346 14.13 -1.61 -20.63
CA ALA A 346 12.86 -2.03 -21.25
C ALA A 346 11.65 -1.60 -20.40
N ILE A 347 11.71 -1.72 -19.09
CA ILE A 347 10.64 -1.27 -18.19
C ILE A 347 10.48 0.26 -18.28
N LEU A 348 11.56 1.02 -18.12
CA LEU A 348 11.51 2.49 -18.18
C LEU A 348 10.95 2.99 -19.50
N ILE A 349 11.49 2.48 -20.61
CA ILE A 349 11.08 2.89 -21.96
C ILE A 349 9.63 2.42 -22.25
N GLY A 350 9.28 1.20 -21.84
CA GLY A 350 7.93 0.65 -22.04
C GLY A 350 6.87 1.49 -21.30
N ILE A 351 7.08 1.81 -20.02
CA ILE A 351 6.15 2.66 -19.26
C ILE A 351 6.11 4.07 -19.87
N ALA A 352 7.26 4.65 -20.20
CA ALA A 352 7.33 5.96 -20.83
C ALA A 352 6.59 6.01 -22.18
N ALA A 353 6.74 4.97 -22.99
CA ALA A 353 6.02 4.83 -24.27
C ALA A 353 4.50 4.75 -24.07
N VAL A 354 4.04 3.92 -23.12
CA VAL A 354 2.60 3.83 -22.80
C VAL A 354 2.06 5.19 -22.35
N ILE A 355 2.75 5.89 -21.44
CA ILE A 355 2.32 7.23 -20.98
C ILE A 355 2.29 8.21 -22.16
N GLY A 356 3.30 8.20 -23.03
CA GLY A 356 3.38 9.08 -24.20
C GLY A 356 2.27 8.81 -25.22
N LEU A 357 1.95 7.53 -25.48
CA LEU A 357 0.87 7.14 -26.38
C LEU A 357 -0.52 7.46 -25.84
N MET A 358 -0.69 7.33 -24.54
CA MET A 358 -1.95 7.66 -23.84
C MET A 358 -2.15 9.16 -23.62
N ALA A 359 -1.08 9.95 -23.72
CA ALA A 359 -1.17 11.39 -23.54
C ALA A 359 -1.97 12.03 -24.70
N LYS A 360 -3.04 12.75 -24.34
CA LYS A 360 -3.88 13.49 -25.32
C LYS A 360 -3.20 14.73 -25.89
N THR A 361 -1.99 15.07 -25.39
CA THR A 361 -1.26 16.28 -25.79
C THR A 361 0.14 15.92 -26.28
N THR A 362 0.48 16.36 -27.48
CA THR A 362 1.80 16.13 -28.12
C THR A 362 2.96 16.61 -27.23
N TRP A 363 2.78 17.68 -26.45
CA TRP A 363 3.82 18.20 -25.57
C TRP A 363 4.28 17.22 -24.50
N VAL A 364 3.38 16.43 -23.93
CA VAL A 364 3.74 15.41 -22.93
C VAL A 364 4.65 14.36 -23.56
N THR A 365 4.30 13.90 -24.75
CA THR A 365 5.10 12.92 -25.52
C THR A 365 6.48 13.48 -25.85
N VAL A 366 6.55 14.75 -26.31
CA VAL A 366 7.83 15.42 -26.62
C VAL A 366 8.71 15.52 -25.39
N ILE A 367 8.14 15.92 -24.24
CA ILE A 367 8.89 16.02 -22.98
C ILE A 367 9.43 14.64 -22.54
N ILE A 368 8.61 13.58 -22.63
CA ILE A 368 9.02 12.22 -22.29
C ILE A 368 10.18 11.77 -23.18
N ILE A 369 10.08 11.98 -24.49
CA ILE A 369 11.15 11.64 -25.44
C ILE A 369 12.42 12.43 -25.10
N ALA A 370 12.31 13.73 -24.85
CA ALA A 370 13.46 14.57 -24.48
C ALA A 370 14.16 14.07 -23.21
N ILE A 371 13.38 13.68 -22.19
CA ILE A 371 13.92 13.10 -20.95
C ILE A 371 14.65 11.79 -21.23
N ILE A 372 14.05 10.88 -21.99
CA ILE A 372 14.68 9.58 -22.33
C ILE A 372 15.97 9.80 -23.12
N VAL A 373 15.93 10.68 -24.14
CA VAL A 373 17.12 11.03 -24.94
C VAL A 373 18.22 11.63 -24.07
N ALA A 374 17.86 12.51 -23.13
CA ALA A 374 18.82 13.08 -22.19
C ALA A 374 19.46 12.02 -21.28
N ILE A 375 18.65 11.08 -20.75
CA ILE A 375 19.15 9.97 -19.91
C ILE A 375 20.09 9.08 -20.71
N VAL A 376 19.71 8.69 -21.93
CA VAL A 376 20.54 7.86 -22.83
C VAL A 376 21.80 8.61 -23.23
N GLY A 377 21.72 9.89 -23.58
CA GLY A 377 22.87 10.74 -23.87
C GLY A 377 23.85 10.81 -22.69
N CYS A 378 23.35 11.08 -21.47
CA CYS A 378 24.17 11.07 -20.28
C CYS A 378 24.82 9.69 -20.04
N TYR A 379 24.10 8.60 -20.28
CA TYR A 379 24.63 7.24 -20.13
C TYR A 379 25.75 6.94 -21.12
N VAL A 380 25.64 7.41 -22.36
CA VAL A 380 26.61 7.16 -23.42
C VAL A 380 27.85 8.03 -23.24
N PHE A 381 27.65 9.35 -23.06
CA PHE A 381 28.74 10.33 -23.09
C PHE A 381 29.48 10.53 -21.75
N TRP A 382 28.88 10.07 -20.61
CA TRP A 382 29.52 10.18 -19.28
C TRP A 382 29.73 8.79 -18.63
N PRO A 383 30.83 8.08 -18.98
CA PRO A 383 31.11 6.73 -18.45
C PRO A 383 31.15 6.69 -16.91
N LYS A 384 31.63 7.74 -16.27
CA LYS A 384 31.69 7.86 -14.80
C LYS A 384 30.31 7.90 -14.13
N ALA A 385 29.29 8.40 -14.82
CA ALA A 385 27.92 8.49 -14.32
C ALA A 385 27.07 7.22 -14.58
N LYS A 386 27.53 6.27 -15.41
CA LYS A 386 26.76 5.07 -15.80
C LYS A 386 26.17 4.31 -14.62
N ARG A 387 26.96 4.13 -13.56
CA ARG A 387 26.51 3.42 -12.35
C ARG A 387 25.41 4.18 -11.62
N GLU A 388 25.54 5.50 -11.52
CA GLU A 388 24.53 6.33 -10.87
C GLU A 388 23.25 6.39 -11.69
N ILE A 389 23.34 6.58 -13.00
CA ILE A 389 22.20 6.58 -13.92
C ILE A 389 21.43 5.26 -13.81
N THR A 390 22.10 4.12 -13.94
CA THR A 390 21.45 2.80 -13.86
C THR A 390 20.85 2.52 -12.48
N THR A 391 21.51 2.93 -11.40
CA THR A 391 20.95 2.85 -10.05
C THR A 391 19.67 3.69 -9.93
N ASN A 392 19.63 4.86 -10.55
CA ASN A 392 18.48 5.74 -10.54
C ASN A 392 17.32 5.18 -11.39
N ILE A 393 17.64 4.58 -12.54
CA ILE A 393 16.65 3.85 -13.35
C ILE A 393 16.05 2.68 -12.55
N ASN A 394 16.86 1.82 -11.93
CA ASN A 394 16.38 0.71 -11.11
C ASN A 394 15.46 1.18 -9.95
N ASN A 395 15.77 2.34 -9.33
CA ASN A 395 14.90 2.92 -8.32
C ASN A 395 13.57 3.41 -8.92
N MET A 396 13.63 4.09 -10.08
CA MET A 396 12.44 4.60 -10.76
C MET A 396 11.53 3.44 -11.17
N ASP A 397 12.07 2.40 -11.82
CA ASP A 397 11.34 1.21 -12.22
C ASP A 397 10.65 0.54 -11.02
N THR A 398 11.38 0.42 -9.91
CA THR A 398 10.83 -0.17 -8.67
C THR A 398 9.68 0.66 -8.12
N MET A 399 9.75 1.99 -8.20
CA MET A 399 8.69 2.87 -7.73
C MET A 399 7.49 2.92 -8.68
N LEU A 400 7.73 2.92 -9.99
CA LEU A 400 6.67 2.89 -11.01
C LEU A 400 5.88 1.57 -10.95
N LEU A 401 6.58 0.43 -10.93
CA LEU A 401 5.94 -0.88 -10.79
C LEU A 401 5.31 -1.08 -9.41
N GLY A 402 5.92 -0.54 -8.36
CA GLY A 402 5.31 -0.51 -7.02
C GLY A 402 4.03 0.33 -6.99
N GLY A 403 3.99 1.43 -7.73
CA GLY A 403 2.77 2.21 -7.94
C GLY A 403 1.69 1.40 -8.66
N LEU A 404 2.02 0.84 -9.82
CA LEU A 404 1.10 0.00 -10.60
C LEU A 404 0.59 -1.21 -9.80
N TRP A 405 1.40 -1.78 -8.91
CA TRP A 405 0.98 -2.87 -8.03
C TRP A 405 -0.20 -2.46 -7.12
N HIS A 406 -0.25 -1.20 -6.67
CA HIS A 406 -1.34 -0.70 -5.86
C HIS A 406 -2.67 -0.62 -6.61
N GLY A 407 -2.67 -0.23 -7.88
CA GLY A 407 -3.92 -0.13 -8.65
C GLY A 407 -3.70 0.00 -10.16
N ALA A 408 -4.72 -0.38 -10.92
CA ALA A 408 -4.69 -0.46 -12.37
C ALA A 408 -5.11 0.88 -13.02
N SER A 409 -4.44 1.98 -12.67
CA SER A 409 -4.66 3.27 -13.32
C SER A 409 -3.36 4.09 -13.44
N PHE A 410 -3.35 5.07 -14.35
CA PHE A 410 -2.22 5.98 -14.53
C PHE A 410 -1.93 6.83 -13.28
N ASN A 411 -2.92 7.08 -12.45
CA ASN A 411 -2.72 7.82 -11.19
C ASN A 411 -1.79 7.06 -10.24
N PHE A 412 -1.86 5.74 -10.17
CA PHE A 412 -0.94 4.94 -9.37
C PHE A 412 0.49 4.94 -9.94
N ILE A 413 0.63 4.91 -11.28
CA ILE A 413 1.94 5.06 -11.95
C ILE A 413 2.51 6.46 -11.64
N THR A 414 1.70 7.51 -11.73
CA THR A 414 2.08 8.89 -11.40
C THR A 414 2.50 9.01 -9.94
N TRP A 415 1.73 8.43 -9.02
CA TRP A 415 2.07 8.39 -7.60
C TRP A 415 3.42 7.70 -7.35
N GLY A 416 3.64 6.54 -7.96
CA GLY A 416 4.91 5.81 -7.88
C GLY A 416 6.06 6.63 -8.47
N GLY A 417 5.87 7.23 -9.64
CA GLY A 417 6.85 8.08 -10.32
C GLY A 417 7.24 9.31 -9.50
N LEU A 418 6.29 10.03 -8.93
CA LEU A 418 6.55 11.18 -8.05
C LEU A 418 7.37 10.78 -6.82
N ASN A 419 7.02 9.65 -6.18
CA ASN A 419 7.81 9.13 -5.05
C ASN A 419 9.22 8.72 -5.49
N GLY A 420 9.38 8.11 -6.69
CA GLY A 420 10.67 7.85 -7.31
C GLY A 420 11.48 9.12 -7.51
N VAL A 421 10.90 10.15 -8.11
CA VAL A 421 11.52 11.47 -8.29
C VAL A 421 11.93 12.07 -6.93
N GLY A 422 11.09 11.99 -5.91
CA GLY A 422 11.42 12.46 -4.57
C GLY A 422 12.67 11.76 -3.98
N ILE A 423 12.82 10.45 -4.21
CA ILE A 423 14.02 9.71 -3.80
C ILE A 423 15.26 10.17 -4.58
N LEU A 424 15.12 10.40 -5.90
CA LEU A 424 16.24 10.89 -6.74
C LEU A 424 16.68 12.30 -6.35
N ILE A 425 15.71 13.20 -6.15
CA ILE A 425 15.98 14.56 -5.66
C ILE A 425 16.70 14.50 -4.31
N TYR A 426 16.25 13.68 -3.37
CA TYR A 426 16.92 13.53 -2.08
C TYR A 426 18.36 12.99 -2.22
N LYS A 427 18.60 12.02 -3.09
CA LYS A 427 19.95 11.51 -3.35
C LYS A 427 20.88 12.61 -3.87
N TRP A 428 20.41 13.42 -4.81
CA TRP A 428 21.14 14.57 -5.32
C TRP A 428 21.38 15.61 -4.22
N TRP A 429 20.31 15.97 -3.48
CA TRP A 429 20.28 17.00 -2.45
C TRP A 429 21.33 16.80 -1.35
N LYS A 430 21.43 15.59 -0.82
CA LYS A 430 22.31 15.32 0.32
C LYS A 430 23.79 15.56 0.03
N HIS A 431 24.21 15.56 -1.25
CA HIS A 431 25.58 15.74 -1.69
C HIS A 431 25.90 17.16 -2.17
N ARG A 432 24.96 18.11 -2.04
CA ARG A 432 25.13 19.51 -2.50
C ARG A 432 25.35 20.46 -1.34
N SER A 433 26.16 21.52 -1.62
CA SER A 433 26.35 22.62 -0.69
C SER A 433 25.04 23.37 -0.44
N LYS A 434 24.96 24.10 0.68
CA LYS A 434 23.78 24.91 0.99
C LYS A 434 23.52 25.97 -0.10
N GLY A 435 24.57 26.66 -0.59
CA GLY A 435 24.43 27.61 -1.69
C GLY A 435 23.87 26.97 -2.97
N THR A 436 24.38 25.80 -3.38
CA THR A 436 23.84 25.07 -4.54
C THR A 436 22.34 24.72 -4.37
N ARG A 437 21.93 24.30 -3.16
CA ARG A 437 20.52 24.00 -2.87
C ARG A 437 19.65 25.24 -2.99
N THR A 438 20.11 26.38 -2.45
CA THR A 438 19.39 27.65 -2.52
C THR A 438 19.24 28.14 -3.95
N VAL A 439 20.32 28.09 -4.75
CA VAL A 439 20.24 28.49 -6.18
C VAL A 439 19.31 27.56 -6.96
N ALA A 440 19.40 26.25 -6.76
CA ALA A 440 18.53 25.30 -7.46
C ALA A 440 17.05 25.50 -7.11
N THR A 441 16.72 25.76 -5.84
CA THR A 441 15.34 26.02 -5.42
C THR A 441 14.84 27.37 -5.89
N PHE A 442 15.69 28.38 -5.95
CA PHE A 442 15.36 29.68 -6.56
C PHE A 442 15.02 29.55 -8.04
N LEU A 443 15.87 28.85 -8.81
CA LEU A 443 15.62 28.64 -10.25
C LEU A 443 14.33 27.87 -10.49
N LEU A 444 14.04 26.87 -9.68
CA LEU A 444 12.80 26.11 -9.76
C LEU A 444 11.57 26.98 -9.41
N PHE A 445 11.67 27.79 -8.36
CA PHE A 445 10.64 28.75 -7.98
C PHE A 445 10.39 29.76 -9.11
N ALA A 446 11.45 30.38 -9.65
CA ALA A 446 11.34 31.32 -10.75
C ALA A 446 10.70 30.69 -12.00
N LEU A 447 11.07 29.44 -12.34
CA LEU A 447 10.46 28.68 -13.42
C LEU A 447 8.94 28.52 -13.23
N PHE A 448 8.49 28.11 -12.04
CA PHE A 448 7.07 27.97 -11.75
C PHE A 448 6.30 29.30 -11.78
N VAL A 449 6.94 30.40 -11.29
CA VAL A 449 6.33 31.74 -11.34
C VAL A 449 6.20 32.22 -12.79
N VAL A 450 7.24 32.03 -13.62
CA VAL A 450 7.15 32.39 -15.05
C VAL A 450 6.11 31.54 -15.74
N ALA A 451 6.10 30.22 -15.52
CA ALA A 451 5.10 29.31 -16.10
C ALA A 451 3.67 29.71 -15.68
N TRP A 452 3.48 30.08 -14.42
CA TRP A 452 2.19 30.58 -13.94
C TRP A 452 1.78 31.88 -14.67
N LYS A 453 2.71 32.83 -14.83
CA LYS A 453 2.41 34.10 -15.53
C LYS A 453 2.11 33.90 -17.01
N VAL A 454 2.72 32.89 -17.66
CA VAL A 454 2.51 32.61 -19.09
C VAL A 454 1.25 31.79 -19.35
N TRP A 455 0.97 30.77 -18.53
CA TRP A 455 -0.13 29.82 -18.77
C TRP A 455 -1.29 29.94 -17.79
N ASP A 456 -1.19 30.75 -16.74
CA ASP A 456 -2.20 30.99 -15.68
C ASP A 456 -2.93 29.72 -15.20
N THR A 457 -2.16 28.63 -14.96
CA THR A 457 -2.74 27.37 -14.49
C THR A 457 -2.57 27.21 -12.98
N ALA A 458 -3.57 26.65 -12.33
CA ALA A 458 -3.55 26.35 -10.90
C ALA A 458 -2.37 25.45 -10.50
N ALA A 459 -1.99 24.51 -11.35
CA ALA A 459 -0.86 23.62 -11.10
C ALA A 459 0.47 24.38 -10.96
N PHE A 460 0.72 25.36 -11.83
CA PHE A 460 1.93 26.20 -11.74
C PHE A 460 1.88 27.13 -10.53
N ARG A 461 0.71 27.60 -10.15
CA ARG A 461 0.52 28.42 -8.94
C ARG A 461 0.86 27.62 -7.68
N VAL A 462 0.30 26.41 -7.54
CA VAL A 462 0.60 25.50 -6.42
C VAL A 462 2.08 25.13 -6.39
N GLY A 463 2.66 24.80 -7.55
CA GLY A 463 4.10 24.52 -7.68
C GLY A 463 4.97 25.72 -7.29
N GLY A 464 4.59 26.94 -7.69
CA GLY A 464 5.25 28.19 -7.31
C GLY A 464 5.25 28.44 -5.81
N VAL A 465 4.07 28.34 -5.18
CA VAL A 465 3.95 28.49 -3.72
C VAL A 465 4.83 27.49 -2.99
N TRP A 466 4.76 26.21 -3.37
CA TRP A 466 5.52 25.15 -2.71
C TRP A 466 7.03 25.30 -2.89
N THR A 467 7.49 25.56 -4.12
CA THR A 467 8.92 25.79 -4.40
C THR A 467 9.42 27.08 -3.74
N GLY A 468 8.57 28.10 -3.62
CA GLY A 468 8.88 29.34 -2.88
C GLY A 468 9.10 29.07 -1.39
N VAL A 469 8.24 28.26 -0.76
CA VAL A 469 8.42 27.84 0.65
C VAL A 469 9.73 27.09 0.84
N ILE A 470 10.08 26.19 -0.08
CA ILE A 470 11.35 25.45 -0.02
C ILE A 470 12.54 26.42 -0.22
N PHE A 471 12.44 27.34 -1.18
CA PHE A 471 13.49 28.33 -1.45
C PHE A 471 13.74 29.21 -0.22
N VAL A 472 12.69 29.76 0.39
CA VAL A 472 12.83 30.60 1.61
C VAL A 472 13.51 29.79 2.73
N GLY A 473 13.10 28.55 2.97
CA GLY A 473 13.75 27.70 3.98
C GLY A 473 15.23 27.42 3.68
N THR A 474 15.59 27.16 2.41
CA THR A 474 17.00 26.95 2.03
C THR A 474 17.82 28.24 2.09
N LEU A 475 17.23 29.37 1.76
CA LEU A 475 17.87 30.68 1.86
C LEU A 475 18.18 31.03 3.32
N ILE A 476 17.23 30.84 4.22
CA ILE A 476 17.44 31.04 5.67
C ILE A 476 18.55 30.14 6.19
N ASP A 477 18.58 28.86 5.86
CA ASP A 477 19.65 27.92 6.28
C ASP A 477 21.01 28.33 5.70
N TYR A 478 21.05 28.82 4.46
CA TYR A 478 22.27 29.31 3.82
C TYR A 478 22.78 30.58 4.50
N LEU A 479 21.93 31.61 4.66
CA LEU A 479 22.32 32.87 5.31
C LEU A 479 22.78 32.64 6.76
N TYR A 480 22.04 31.81 7.52
CA TYR A 480 22.45 31.43 8.88
C TYR A 480 23.83 30.78 8.89
N SER A 481 24.14 29.92 7.91
CA SER A 481 25.45 29.29 7.82
C SER A 481 26.58 30.28 7.47
N LEU A 482 26.29 31.36 6.71
CA LEU A 482 27.26 32.43 6.46
C LEU A 482 27.54 33.21 7.75
N PHE A 483 26.51 33.61 8.49
CA PHE A 483 26.66 34.36 9.75
C PHE A 483 27.40 33.56 10.83
N THR A 484 27.21 32.24 10.87
CA THR A 484 27.85 31.36 11.86
C THR A 484 29.14 30.73 11.38
N ARG A 485 29.65 31.13 10.20
CA ARG A 485 30.82 30.55 9.52
C ARG A 485 30.76 29.02 9.39
N GLY A 486 29.56 28.46 9.36
CA GLY A 486 29.33 27.03 9.29
C GLY A 486 29.49 26.26 10.62
N GLU A 487 29.88 26.91 11.70
CA GLU A 487 30.19 26.25 12.98
C GLU A 487 28.94 25.86 13.79
N ARG A 488 27.79 26.46 13.50
CA ARG A 488 26.56 26.21 14.23
C ARG A 488 25.44 25.75 13.33
N SER A 489 24.72 24.71 13.74
CA SER A 489 23.46 24.29 13.14
C SER A 489 22.39 24.09 14.24
N ILE A 490 21.17 24.52 13.95
CA ILE A 490 20.02 24.29 14.84
C ILE A 490 19.42 22.92 14.47
N ALA A 491 20.04 21.86 14.99
CA ALA A 491 19.74 20.47 14.58
C ALA A 491 18.25 20.10 14.72
N TRP A 492 17.57 20.56 15.78
CA TRP A 492 16.15 20.26 15.99
C TRP A 492 15.26 20.98 14.97
N LEU A 493 15.59 22.23 14.60
CA LEU A 493 14.85 23.00 13.61
C LEU A 493 15.02 22.38 12.21
N ASN A 494 16.27 22.07 11.81
CA ASN A 494 16.57 21.40 10.55
C ASN A 494 15.88 20.04 10.44
N ARG A 495 15.80 19.30 11.53
CA ARG A 495 15.07 18.04 11.58
C ARG A 495 13.56 18.27 11.45
N GLY A 496 12.99 19.22 12.17
CA GLY A 496 11.59 19.59 12.09
C GLY A 496 11.19 20.02 10.69
N TRP A 497 11.99 20.89 10.08
CA TRP A 497 11.82 21.35 8.70
C TRP A 497 11.86 20.19 7.70
N SER A 498 12.84 19.29 7.81
CA SER A 498 12.95 18.11 6.95
C SER A 498 11.76 17.15 7.09
N ILE A 499 11.24 16.97 8.31
CA ILE A 499 10.01 16.18 8.56
C ILE A 499 8.81 16.85 7.91
N PHE A 500 8.66 18.17 8.10
CA PHE A 500 7.58 18.96 7.51
C PHE A 500 7.58 18.85 5.98
N LEU A 501 8.72 19.13 5.32
CA LEU A 501 8.84 19.02 3.87
C LEU A 501 8.52 17.62 3.35
N THR A 502 9.01 16.59 4.05
CA THR A 502 8.75 15.20 3.68
C THR A 502 7.27 14.85 3.83
N PHE A 503 6.65 15.26 4.94
CA PHE A 503 5.23 15.00 5.18
C PHE A 503 4.33 15.69 4.15
N VAL A 504 4.60 16.96 3.86
CA VAL A 504 3.85 17.70 2.83
C VAL A 504 4.03 17.05 1.46
N PHE A 505 5.26 16.72 1.05
CA PHE A 505 5.53 16.03 -0.21
C PHE A 505 4.73 14.71 -0.32
N ILE A 506 4.80 13.87 0.71
CA ILE A 506 4.07 12.59 0.72
C ILE A 506 2.56 12.83 0.67
N SER A 507 2.04 13.83 1.39
CA SER A 507 0.61 14.15 1.39
C SER A 507 0.12 14.61 0.02
N PHE A 508 0.89 15.43 -0.69
CA PHE A 508 0.57 15.83 -2.06
C PHE A 508 0.64 14.66 -3.05
N THR A 509 1.62 13.78 -2.95
CA THR A 509 1.67 12.61 -3.84
C THR A 509 0.46 11.68 -3.64
N ARG A 510 -0.12 11.64 -2.43
CA ARG A 510 -1.32 10.84 -2.12
C ARG A 510 -2.60 11.35 -2.80
N LEU A 511 -2.60 12.54 -3.34
CA LEU A 511 -3.64 13.02 -4.24
C LEU A 511 -3.90 12.00 -5.35
N PHE A 512 -2.83 11.57 -6.03
CA PHE A 512 -2.94 10.59 -7.12
C PHE A 512 -3.28 9.18 -6.62
N PHE A 513 -2.89 8.84 -5.41
CA PHE A 513 -3.23 7.56 -4.80
C PHE A 513 -4.74 7.49 -4.48
N ARG A 514 -5.30 8.50 -3.78
CA ARG A 514 -6.73 8.50 -3.40
C ARG A 514 -7.66 8.68 -4.60
N SER A 515 -7.32 9.58 -5.53
CA SER A 515 -8.13 9.80 -6.71
C SER A 515 -8.22 8.57 -7.63
N GLY A 516 -7.23 7.66 -7.58
CA GLY A 516 -7.25 6.39 -8.32
C GLY A 516 -7.93 5.23 -7.58
N SER A 517 -8.42 5.46 -6.36
CA SER A 517 -8.99 4.42 -5.51
C SER A 517 -10.51 4.36 -5.63
N ASN A 518 -11.08 3.17 -5.40
CA ASN A 518 -12.53 2.96 -5.29
C ASN A 518 -13.33 3.39 -6.54
N LEU A 519 -12.79 3.12 -7.72
CA LEU A 519 -13.40 3.47 -9.00
C LEU A 519 -13.83 2.21 -9.75
N ASP A 520 -14.85 2.36 -10.63
CA ASP A 520 -15.15 1.35 -11.63
C ASP A 520 -13.89 1.18 -12.53
N PRO A 521 -13.36 -0.04 -12.67
CA PRO A 521 -12.17 -0.27 -13.48
C PRO A 521 -12.28 0.21 -14.93
N ALA A 522 -13.49 0.23 -15.50
CA ALA A 522 -13.72 0.68 -16.88
C ALA A 522 -13.52 2.19 -17.05
N GLU A 523 -13.77 3.01 -16.01
CA GLU A 523 -13.67 4.47 -16.06
C GLU A 523 -12.51 5.02 -15.22
N ALA A 524 -11.76 4.14 -14.55
CA ALA A 524 -10.79 4.49 -13.51
C ALA A 524 -9.78 5.56 -13.95
N ASN A 525 -9.25 5.49 -15.17
CA ASN A 525 -8.25 6.44 -15.65
C ASN A 525 -8.82 7.85 -15.82
N THR A 526 -10.00 7.97 -16.40
CA THR A 526 -10.63 9.28 -16.68
C THR A 526 -11.10 9.95 -15.40
N VAL A 527 -11.82 9.21 -14.54
CA VAL A 527 -12.35 9.73 -13.28
C VAL A 527 -11.22 10.12 -12.33
N ALA A 528 -10.21 9.25 -12.17
CA ALA A 528 -9.07 9.52 -11.30
C ALA A 528 -8.32 10.79 -11.69
N TRP A 529 -8.07 10.98 -12.99
CA TRP A 529 -7.37 12.15 -13.48
C TRP A 529 -8.17 13.43 -13.30
N ASN A 530 -9.47 13.39 -13.58
CA ASN A 530 -10.36 14.54 -13.41
C ASN A 530 -10.47 14.97 -11.93
N THR A 531 -10.61 14.02 -11.01
CA THR A 531 -10.60 14.31 -9.57
C THR A 531 -9.31 15.00 -9.15
N ALA A 532 -8.14 14.45 -9.54
CA ALA A 532 -6.84 15.05 -9.22
C ALA A 532 -6.71 16.47 -9.81
N LYS A 533 -7.11 16.67 -11.06
CA LYS A 533 -7.10 17.98 -11.73
C LYS A 533 -8.00 18.98 -11.01
N ASN A 534 -9.22 18.59 -10.65
CA ASN A 534 -10.18 19.46 -9.97
C ASN A 534 -9.68 19.88 -8.58
N MET A 535 -9.10 18.94 -7.81
CA MET A 535 -8.49 19.28 -6.51
C MET A 535 -7.33 20.26 -6.65
N VAL A 536 -6.43 20.07 -7.62
CA VAL A 536 -5.32 20.99 -7.88
C VAL A 536 -5.86 22.36 -8.31
N HIS A 537 -6.92 22.39 -9.11
CA HIS A 537 -7.58 23.62 -9.52
C HIS A 537 -8.12 24.39 -8.32
N GLN A 538 -8.82 23.72 -7.41
CA GLN A 538 -9.36 24.34 -6.19
C GLN A 538 -8.23 24.84 -5.28
N ILE A 539 -7.22 23.99 -4.97
CA ILE A 539 -6.09 24.37 -4.11
C ILE A 539 -5.33 25.59 -4.67
N GLY A 540 -5.17 25.68 -5.99
CA GLY A 540 -4.53 26.81 -6.66
C GLY A 540 -5.46 27.99 -6.93
N GLY A 541 -6.72 27.91 -6.56
CA GLY A 541 -7.71 28.97 -6.71
C GLY A 541 -7.54 30.15 -5.75
N HIS A 542 -8.57 30.98 -5.67
CA HIS A 542 -8.58 32.12 -4.74
C HIS A 542 -8.93 31.67 -3.32
N TRP A 543 -8.08 31.97 -2.34
CA TRP A 543 -8.30 31.64 -0.94
C TRP A 543 -8.99 32.78 -0.21
N GLU A 544 -10.22 32.57 0.22
CA GLU A 544 -10.96 33.47 1.09
C GLU A 544 -10.66 33.16 2.55
N TRP A 545 -9.66 33.86 3.09
CA TRP A 545 -9.13 33.57 4.44
C TRP A 545 -10.19 33.72 5.55
N ASN A 546 -11.21 34.53 5.34
CA ASN A 546 -12.30 34.67 6.29
C ASN A 546 -13.11 33.37 6.46
N HIS A 547 -13.19 32.53 5.44
CA HIS A 547 -13.90 31.25 5.48
C HIS A 547 -13.09 30.13 6.17
N VAL A 548 -11.77 30.27 6.29
CA VAL A 548 -10.92 29.24 6.93
C VAL A 548 -11.36 28.96 8.36
N TRP A 549 -11.70 30.00 9.12
CA TRP A 549 -12.19 29.83 10.49
C TRP A 549 -13.54 29.12 10.55
N GLY A 550 -14.45 29.42 9.63
CA GLY A 550 -15.73 28.73 9.50
C GLY A 550 -15.56 27.24 9.21
N VAL A 551 -14.63 26.88 8.32
CA VAL A 551 -14.30 25.47 8.03
C VAL A 551 -13.69 24.79 9.26
N LEU A 552 -12.72 25.42 9.94
CA LEU A 552 -12.11 24.86 11.14
C LEU A 552 -13.14 24.62 12.27
N SER A 553 -14.09 25.53 12.47
CA SER A 553 -15.15 25.38 13.47
C SER A 553 -16.20 24.34 13.04
N GLY A 554 -16.61 24.35 11.77
CA GLY A 554 -17.59 23.41 11.23
C GLY A 554 -17.10 21.95 11.26
N TYR A 555 -15.80 21.73 11.04
CA TYR A 555 -15.15 20.40 11.09
C TYR A 555 -14.25 20.23 12.34
N ALA A 556 -14.58 20.91 13.45
CA ALA A 556 -13.72 20.89 14.65
C ALA A 556 -13.37 19.47 15.12
N ASN A 557 -14.34 18.54 15.13
CA ASN A 557 -14.11 17.15 15.53
C ASN A 557 -13.08 16.46 14.62
N ILE A 558 -13.13 16.71 13.31
CA ILE A 558 -12.19 16.15 12.33
C ILE A 558 -10.78 16.64 12.61
N PHE A 559 -10.61 17.95 12.78
CA PHE A 559 -9.29 18.54 13.02
C PHE A 559 -8.73 18.16 14.40
N VAL A 560 -9.57 18.06 15.43
CA VAL A 560 -9.15 17.59 16.76
C VAL A 560 -8.68 16.13 16.70
N ILE A 561 -9.45 15.24 16.06
CA ILE A 561 -9.06 13.83 15.89
C ILE A 561 -7.78 13.72 15.06
N PHE A 562 -7.65 14.51 14.00
CA PHE A 562 -6.44 14.56 13.17
C PHE A 562 -5.21 14.96 14.02
N VAL A 563 -5.30 16.02 14.80
CA VAL A 563 -4.20 16.49 15.66
C VAL A 563 -3.84 15.44 16.72
N ILE A 564 -4.84 14.85 17.40
CA ILE A 564 -4.61 13.79 18.39
C ILE A 564 -3.93 12.59 17.72
N GLY A 565 -4.41 12.15 16.56
CA GLY A 565 -3.82 11.06 15.80
C GLY A 565 -2.37 11.33 15.41
N MET A 566 -2.05 12.55 14.96
CA MET A 566 -0.69 12.96 14.63
C MET A 566 0.21 13.04 15.87
N VAL A 567 -0.28 13.56 16.99
CA VAL A 567 0.47 13.57 18.26
C VAL A 567 0.81 12.15 18.69
N ILE A 568 -0.16 11.22 18.70
CA ILE A 568 0.07 9.81 19.01
C ILE A 568 1.08 9.19 18.04
N HIS A 569 0.96 9.50 16.74
CA HIS A 569 1.91 9.03 15.74
C HIS A 569 3.33 9.50 16.03
N TRP A 570 3.51 10.74 16.52
CA TRP A 570 4.81 11.34 16.80
C TRP A 570 5.37 11.03 18.20
N LEU A 571 4.62 10.36 19.09
CA LEU A 571 5.15 9.93 20.38
C LEU A 571 6.44 9.10 20.23
N PRO A 572 7.43 9.28 21.15
CA PRO A 572 8.64 8.46 21.17
C PRO A 572 8.31 6.97 21.28
N GLU A 573 9.10 6.11 20.61
CA GLU A 573 8.87 4.66 20.63
C GLU A 573 8.96 4.07 22.04
N ARG A 574 9.78 4.68 22.92
CA ARG A 574 9.86 4.29 24.34
C ARG A 574 8.50 4.41 25.06
N TRP A 575 7.71 5.46 24.75
CA TRP A 575 6.39 5.68 25.34
C TRP A 575 5.37 4.69 24.77
N LYS A 576 5.44 4.46 23.45
CA LYS A 576 4.59 3.46 22.78
C LYS A 576 4.84 2.05 23.32
N ARG A 577 6.10 1.71 23.61
CA ARG A 577 6.45 0.46 24.27
C ARG A 577 6.00 0.42 25.72
N TRP A 578 6.14 1.53 26.44
CA TRP A 578 5.80 1.63 27.86
C TRP A 578 4.30 1.35 28.09
N TYR A 579 3.40 2.07 27.43
CA TYR A 579 1.97 1.84 27.65
C TYR A 579 1.50 0.47 27.16
N ARG A 580 2.06 -0.06 26.07
CA ARG A 580 1.77 -1.42 25.59
C ARG A 580 2.19 -2.50 26.61
N ILE A 581 3.38 -2.37 27.21
CA ILE A 581 3.87 -3.33 28.19
C ILE A 581 3.05 -3.22 29.48
N ASN A 582 2.76 -2.01 29.95
CA ASN A 582 1.95 -1.82 31.15
C ASN A 582 0.54 -2.40 30.98
N PHE A 583 -0.11 -2.17 29.83
CA PHE A 583 -1.38 -2.83 29.52
C PHE A 583 -1.26 -4.36 29.60
N ALA A 584 -0.22 -4.94 28.98
CA ALA A 584 -0.02 -6.38 28.96
C ALA A 584 0.29 -7.00 30.35
N MET A 585 0.69 -6.17 31.32
CA MET A 585 0.95 -6.61 32.70
C MET A 585 -0.26 -6.47 33.64
N LEU A 586 -1.35 -5.83 33.18
CA LEU A 586 -2.58 -5.70 33.96
C LEU A 586 -3.18 -7.07 34.34
N PRO A 587 -3.91 -7.19 35.43
CA PRO A 587 -4.71 -8.38 35.72
C PRO A 587 -5.79 -8.59 34.62
N LEU A 588 -6.20 -9.83 34.40
CA LEU A 588 -7.14 -10.17 33.32
C LEU A 588 -8.45 -9.40 33.41
N TRP A 589 -9.00 -9.21 34.62
CA TRP A 589 -10.22 -8.45 34.80
C TRP A 589 -10.08 -6.98 34.39
N ALA A 590 -8.91 -6.35 34.66
CA ALA A 590 -8.65 -4.97 34.24
C ALA A 590 -8.46 -4.86 32.72
N MET A 591 -7.78 -5.82 32.08
CA MET A 591 -7.70 -5.89 30.61
C MET A 591 -9.10 -6.05 30.01
N ALA A 592 -9.94 -6.92 30.57
CA ALA A 592 -11.33 -7.11 30.11
C ALA A 592 -12.16 -5.83 30.28
N ALA A 593 -12.08 -5.17 31.43
CA ALA A 593 -12.78 -3.90 31.67
C ALA A 593 -12.34 -2.81 30.67
N ILE A 594 -11.04 -2.66 30.43
CA ILE A 594 -10.53 -1.71 29.41
C ILE A 594 -11.00 -2.10 28.02
N ALA A 595 -11.00 -3.40 27.68
CA ALA A 595 -11.50 -3.86 26.38
C ALA A 595 -12.98 -3.53 26.17
N VAL A 596 -13.82 -3.75 27.18
CA VAL A 596 -15.25 -3.39 27.14
C VAL A 596 -15.43 -1.88 26.97
N LEU A 597 -14.74 -1.07 27.78
CA LEU A 597 -14.79 0.39 27.68
C LEU A 597 -14.30 0.88 26.29
N ALA A 598 -13.23 0.27 25.76
CA ALA A 598 -12.75 0.58 24.41
C ALA A 598 -13.80 0.26 23.35
N VAL A 599 -14.45 -0.92 23.42
CA VAL A 599 -15.51 -1.29 22.47
C VAL A 599 -16.71 -0.34 22.59
N MET A 600 -17.13 0.03 23.79
CA MET A 600 -18.20 1.01 23.99
C MET A 600 -17.86 2.38 23.41
N LEU A 601 -16.61 2.83 23.56
CA LEU A 601 -16.12 4.07 22.96
C LEU A 601 -16.11 3.96 21.43
N LEU A 602 -15.56 2.88 20.90
CA LEU A 602 -15.47 2.65 19.46
C LEU A 602 -16.86 2.61 18.80
N TYR A 603 -17.86 2.06 19.48
CA TYR A 603 -19.22 2.02 18.98
C TYR A 603 -19.81 3.41 18.71
N GLN A 604 -19.39 4.45 19.45
CA GLN A 604 -19.82 5.84 19.20
C GLN A 604 -19.26 6.43 17.89
N PHE A 605 -18.21 5.83 17.33
CA PHE A 605 -17.56 6.27 16.09
C PHE A 605 -17.90 5.39 14.89
N VAL A 606 -18.66 4.31 15.09
CA VAL A 606 -19.09 3.44 13.98
C VAL A 606 -19.99 4.24 13.05
N THR A 607 -19.62 4.30 11.78
CA THR A 607 -20.41 4.92 10.72
C THR A 607 -21.47 3.94 10.22
N ALA A 608 -22.61 4.45 9.72
CA ALA A 608 -23.67 3.61 9.18
C ALA A 608 -23.20 2.80 7.97
N ASP A 609 -22.28 3.37 7.17
CA ASP A 609 -21.73 2.70 6.00
C ASP A 609 -20.48 1.89 6.36
N LEU A 610 -20.48 0.61 5.93
CA LEU A 610 -19.31 -0.24 6.05
C LEU A 610 -18.18 0.31 5.17
N GLN A 611 -17.07 0.66 5.82
CA GLN A 611 -15.87 1.08 5.12
C GLN A 611 -14.92 -0.12 4.98
N PRO A 612 -14.79 -0.71 3.77
CA PRO A 612 -13.83 -1.77 3.55
C PRO A 612 -12.41 -1.23 3.75
N PHE A 613 -11.48 -2.12 4.08
CA PHE A 613 -10.07 -1.73 4.10
C PHE A 613 -9.64 -1.26 2.71
N ILE A 614 -8.73 -0.28 2.68
CA ILE A 614 -8.30 0.36 1.44
C ILE A 614 -7.82 -0.63 0.36
N TYR A 615 -7.23 -1.76 0.76
CA TYR A 615 -6.78 -2.81 -0.18
C TYR A 615 -7.90 -3.71 -0.72
N PHE A 616 -9.14 -3.52 -0.32
CA PHE A 616 -10.31 -4.08 -1.00
C PHE A 616 -10.80 -3.20 -2.15
N GLN A 617 -10.27 -1.99 -2.25
CA GLN A 617 -10.71 -0.97 -3.21
C GLN A 617 -9.79 -0.86 -4.45
N PHE A 618 -8.75 -1.70 -4.56
CA PHE A 618 -7.75 -1.64 -5.64
C PHE A 618 -7.68 -2.92 -6.44
#